data_19b10f87ba9a1ee50498c24af24d326b
#
_entry.id   19b10f87ba9a1ee50498c24af24d326b
#
_cell.length_a   1.000
_cell.length_b   1.000
_cell.length_c   1.000
_cell.angle_alpha   90.00
_cell.angle_beta   90.00
_cell.angle_gamma   90.00
#
_symmetry.space_group_name_H-M   'P 1'
#
loop_
_entity.id
_entity.type
_entity.pdbx_description
1 polymer ?
#
loop_
_entity_poly.entity_id
_entity_poly.type
_entity_poly.pdbx_seq_one_letter_code
_entity_poly.pdbx_strand_id
1 'polypeptide(L)'
;MSKLRCHISISLDGFVAGPNQSEENPLGEGGERLHDWVVPLAAWRQSHGEQGGEVNESARIVEESRENIGAAVMGRNMFGPAGGGAWGDEQWTGWWGDNPPYHYPVFVLTHHSRDPVEMEGETTFYFVTDGIESALEQAKKAAGAKDVMLWGGGHVAQQYLAAGLLDELELHVVPVLLGGGSRLLDNLGDADVRLEQVRAVEAPGVTHLKYRILPGAPS
;
A
#
# COMPACT_ATOMS: atom_id res chain seq x y z
N MET A 1 -3.37 -8.07 19.40
CA MET A 1 -3.08 -8.87 18.20
C MET A 1 -2.57 -7.93 17.13
N SER A 2 -1.58 -8.34 16.35
CA SER A 2 -1.05 -7.60 15.19
C SER A 2 -2.15 -7.44 14.15
N LYS A 3 -2.36 -6.21 13.67
CA LYS A 3 -3.37 -5.88 12.65
C LYS A 3 -2.73 -5.84 11.26
N LEU A 4 -3.52 -6.13 10.23
CA LEU A 4 -3.20 -5.75 8.85
C LEU A 4 -3.91 -4.42 8.55
N ARG A 5 -3.14 -3.39 8.21
CA ARG A 5 -3.62 -2.04 7.94
C ARG A 5 -3.30 -1.67 6.50
N CYS A 6 -4.23 -1.04 5.79
CA CYS A 6 -4.03 -0.52 4.45
C CYS A 6 -4.29 0.98 4.43
N HIS A 7 -3.33 1.75 3.91
CA HIS A 7 -3.45 3.17 3.63
C HIS A 7 -3.22 3.38 2.14
N ILE A 8 -4.18 4.00 1.45
CA ILE A 8 -4.10 4.12 0.00
C ILE A 8 -4.81 5.39 -0.50
N SER A 9 -4.15 6.08 -1.42
CA SER A 9 -4.77 7.19 -2.16
C SER A 9 -5.72 6.64 -3.22
N ILE A 10 -6.86 7.31 -3.36
CA ILE A 10 -7.91 6.90 -4.30
C ILE A 10 -8.52 8.15 -4.96
N SER A 11 -8.77 8.07 -6.26
CA SER A 11 -9.49 9.11 -6.98
C SER A 11 -10.96 9.13 -6.57
N LEU A 12 -11.66 10.25 -6.82
CA LEU A 12 -13.08 10.37 -6.53
C LEU A 12 -13.93 9.35 -7.30
N ASP A 13 -13.46 8.87 -8.45
CA ASP A 13 -14.09 7.82 -9.26
C ASP A 13 -13.57 6.41 -8.97
N GLY A 14 -12.78 6.22 -7.90
CA GLY A 14 -12.47 4.92 -7.31
C GLY A 14 -11.22 4.21 -7.84
N PHE A 15 -10.28 4.92 -8.47
CA PHE A 15 -9.04 4.35 -8.97
C PHE A 15 -7.85 4.64 -8.05
N VAL A 16 -6.95 3.69 -7.91
CA VAL A 16 -5.70 3.79 -7.13
C VAL A 16 -4.46 3.89 -8.03
N ALA A 17 -4.65 3.73 -9.32
CA ALA A 17 -3.66 4.00 -10.37
C ALA A 17 -4.41 4.28 -11.66
N GLY A 18 -3.81 5.08 -12.55
CA GLY A 18 -4.32 5.36 -13.88
C GLY A 18 -4.15 4.19 -14.85
N PRO A 19 -4.67 4.29 -16.08
CA PRO A 19 -4.48 3.29 -17.12
C PRO A 19 -3.03 3.29 -17.64
N ASN A 20 -2.68 2.25 -18.43
CA ASN A 20 -1.40 2.16 -19.12
C ASN A 20 -0.17 2.25 -18.20
N GLN A 21 -0.23 1.58 -17.03
CA GLN A 21 0.94 1.45 -16.15
C GLN A 21 2.10 0.80 -16.90
N SER A 22 3.28 1.39 -16.81
CA SER A 22 4.52 0.91 -17.41
C SER A 22 5.70 1.18 -16.48
N GLU A 23 6.88 0.79 -16.88
CA GLU A 23 8.11 1.07 -16.12
C GLU A 23 8.41 2.57 -16.10
N GLU A 24 8.17 3.28 -17.21
CA GLU A 24 8.33 4.75 -17.29
C GLU A 24 7.18 5.50 -16.62
N ASN A 25 6.03 4.83 -16.42
CA ASN A 25 4.83 5.40 -15.81
C ASN A 25 4.19 4.42 -14.82
N PRO A 26 4.81 4.16 -13.68
CA PRO A 26 4.38 3.11 -12.75
C PRO A 26 3.01 3.34 -12.12
N LEU A 27 2.56 4.58 -12.02
CA LEU A 27 1.24 4.94 -11.52
C LEU A 27 0.16 5.04 -12.62
N GLY A 28 0.54 4.85 -13.88
CA GLY A 28 -0.35 5.01 -15.03
C GLY A 28 -0.67 6.48 -15.35
N GLU A 29 -1.34 6.71 -16.44
CA GLU A 29 -1.67 8.05 -16.94
C GLU A 29 -2.51 8.83 -15.92
N GLY A 30 -2.00 9.97 -15.45
CA GLY A 30 -2.62 10.84 -14.44
C GLY A 30 -2.63 10.28 -13.02
N GLY A 31 -2.03 9.09 -12.79
CA GLY A 31 -2.01 8.45 -11.48
C GLY A 31 -1.12 9.16 -10.46
N GLU A 32 -0.12 9.93 -10.91
CA GLU A 32 0.72 10.78 -10.05
C GLU A 32 -0.10 11.80 -9.26
N ARG A 33 -1.20 12.29 -9.81
CA ARG A 33 -2.10 13.25 -9.16
C ARG A 33 -2.70 12.73 -7.85
N LEU A 34 -2.73 11.41 -7.66
CA LEU A 34 -3.18 10.79 -6.40
C LEU A 34 -2.22 11.07 -5.24
N HIS A 35 -1.01 11.56 -5.53
CA HIS A 35 0.03 11.81 -4.55
C HIS A 35 0.36 13.30 -4.37
N ASP A 36 -0.28 14.21 -5.12
CA ASP A 36 -0.03 15.66 -5.04
C ASP A 36 -0.22 16.20 -3.61
N TRP A 37 -1.12 15.61 -2.83
CA TRP A 37 -1.38 16.01 -1.45
C TRP A 37 -0.29 15.60 -0.45
N VAL A 38 0.44 14.51 -0.72
CA VAL A 38 1.41 13.94 0.23
C VAL A 38 2.84 14.42 -0.03
N VAL A 39 3.20 14.65 -1.29
CA VAL A 39 4.56 15.05 -1.71
C VAL A 39 5.07 16.31 -1.00
N PRO A 40 4.27 17.39 -0.81
CA PRO A 40 4.74 18.59 -0.12
C PRO A 40 4.88 18.44 1.40
N LEU A 41 4.40 17.35 2.02
CA LEU A 41 4.41 17.18 3.47
C LEU A 41 5.82 16.93 4.02
N ALA A 42 6.11 17.50 5.19
CA ALA A 42 7.37 17.31 5.88
C ALA A 42 7.67 15.83 6.16
N ALA A 43 6.66 15.05 6.58
CA ALA A 43 6.79 13.62 6.84
C ALA A 43 7.15 12.81 5.59
N TRP A 44 6.63 13.18 4.41
CA TRP A 44 6.99 12.57 3.14
C TRP A 44 8.41 12.92 2.73
N ARG A 45 8.75 14.22 2.74
CA ARG A 45 10.07 14.71 2.36
C ARG A 45 11.18 14.10 3.22
N GLN A 46 10.96 14.05 4.55
CA GLN A 46 11.91 13.44 5.47
C GLN A 46 12.18 11.96 5.15
N SER A 47 11.16 11.18 4.79
CA SER A 47 11.35 9.77 4.42
C SER A 47 12.09 9.57 3.09
N HIS A 48 12.24 10.63 2.30
CA HIS A 48 13.02 10.66 1.06
C HIS A 48 14.36 11.41 1.22
N GLY A 49 14.80 11.66 2.48
CA GLY A 49 16.08 12.34 2.76
C GLY A 49 16.05 13.85 2.52
N GLU A 50 14.89 14.45 2.31
CA GLU A 50 14.71 15.88 2.08
C GLU A 50 14.37 16.62 3.38
N GLN A 51 14.66 17.93 3.43
CA GLN A 51 14.33 18.79 4.56
C GLN A 51 13.15 19.70 4.25
N GLY A 52 12.47 20.18 5.32
CA GLY A 52 11.33 21.10 5.23
C GLY A 52 10.07 20.39 4.79
N GLY A 53 9.08 21.17 4.35
CA GLY A 53 7.78 20.69 3.91
C GLY A 53 6.64 21.20 4.80
N GLU A 54 5.42 20.90 4.40
CA GLU A 54 4.22 21.32 5.11
C GLU A 54 3.97 20.45 6.36
N VAL A 55 3.54 21.12 7.44
CA VAL A 55 3.08 20.47 8.67
C VAL A 55 1.62 20.84 8.85
N ASN A 56 0.73 19.90 8.55
CA ASN A 56 -0.72 20.08 8.62
C ASN A 56 -1.37 18.77 9.11
N GLU A 57 -2.68 18.67 9.06
CA GLU A 57 -3.43 17.48 9.52
C GLU A 57 -3.07 16.23 8.70
N SER A 58 -2.81 16.38 7.39
CA SER A 58 -2.34 15.28 6.55
C SER A 58 -0.96 14.77 6.98
N ALA A 59 -0.02 15.67 7.36
CA ALA A 59 1.29 15.27 7.87
C ALA A 59 1.15 14.42 9.14
N ARG A 60 0.29 14.83 10.08
CA ARG A 60 -0.01 14.06 11.30
C ARG A 60 -0.58 12.67 10.99
N ILE A 61 -1.48 12.57 10.02
CA ILE A 61 -2.08 11.30 9.58
C ILE A 61 -1.02 10.38 8.95
N VAL A 62 -0.11 10.93 8.15
CA VAL A 62 1.01 10.18 7.56
C VAL A 62 1.97 9.68 8.63
N GLU A 63 2.30 10.49 9.64
CA GLU A 63 3.12 10.07 10.78
C GLU A 63 2.45 8.94 11.56
N GLU A 64 1.17 9.12 11.94
CA GLU A 64 0.36 8.10 12.64
C GLU A 64 0.29 6.78 11.86
N SER A 65 0.22 6.85 10.52
CA SER A 65 0.14 5.67 9.68
C SER A 65 1.39 4.77 9.76
N ARG A 66 2.54 5.36 10.06
CA ARG A 66 3.84 4.67 10.17
C ARG A 66 4.12 4.13 11.58
N GLU A 67 3.35 4.57 12.56
CA GLU A 67 3.53 4.11 13.94
C GLU A 67 3.19 2.63 14.09
N ASN A 68 3.98 1.95 14.91
CA ASN A 68 3.78 0.56 15.29
C ASN A 68 3.80 -0.43 14.11
N ILE A 69 4.46 -0.12 12.99
CA ILE A 69 4.63 -1.05 11.87
C ILE A 69 5.93 -1.85 12.07
N GLY A 70 5.84 -3.18 11.91
CA GLY A 70 6.97 -4.10 12.05
C GLY A 70 7.28 -4.92 10.81
N ALA A 71 6.36 -4.96 9.84
CA ALA A 71 6.54 -5.59 8.55
C ALA A 71 5.53 -5.04 7.54
N ALA A 72 5.71 -5.36 6.27
CA ALA A 72 4.73 -5.00 5.26
C ALA A 72 4.49 -6.13 4.26
N VAL A 73 3.35 -6.04 3.56
CA VAL A 73 3.02 -6.82 2.37
C VAL A 73 2.81 -5.86 1.21
N MET A 74 3.25 -6.21 0.02
CA MET A 74 2.96 -5.47 -1.20
C MET A 74 2.78 -6.41 -2.40
N GLY A 75 2.11 -5.92 -3.44
CA GLY A 75 1.97 -6.64 -4.69
C GLY A 75 3.20 -6.52 -5.59
N ARG A 76 3.38 -7.51 -6.48
CA ARG A 76 4.46 -7.55 -7.48
C ARG A 76 4.56 -6.26 -8.31
N ASN A 77 3.42 -5.71 -8.75
CA ASN A 77 3.41 -4.50 -9.57
C ASN A 77 3.82 -3.24 -8.79
N MET A 78 3.58 -3.22 -7.48
CA MET A 78 4.07 -2.14 -6.64
C MET A 78 5.59 -2.22 -6.43
N PHE A 79 6.13 -3.42 -6.27
CA PHE A 79 7.58 -3.61 -6.22
C PHE A 79 8.23 -3.33 -7.59
N GLY A 80 7.54 -3.67 -8.69
CA GLY A 80 8.00 -3.48 -10.07
C GLY A 80 8.96 -4.57 -10.56
N PRO A 81 9.44 -4.46 -11.82
CA PRO A 81 8.91 -3.55 -12.83
C PRO A 81 7.46 -3.90 -13.23
N ALA A 82 6.79 -2.94 -13.85
CA ALA A 82 5.40 -3.10 -14.28
C ALA A 82 5.24 -4.27 -15.27
N GLY A 83 4.03 -4.89 -15.27
CA GLY A 83 3.74 -6.03 -16.15
C GLY A 83 3.81 -7.40 -15.47
N GLY A 84 4.35 -7.51 -14.24
CA GLY A 84 4.22 -8.69 -13.37
C GLY A 84 4.78 -10.02 -13.89
N GLY A 85 5.52 -10.03 -14.99
CA GLY A 85 6.15 -11.21 -15.58
C GLY A 85 7.28 -11.80 -14.73
N ALA A 86 7.96 -12.83 -15.28
CA ALA A 86 9.16 -13.39 -14.66
C ALA A 86 10.22 -12.32 -14.45
N TRP A 87 11.08 -12.54 -13.45
CA TRP A 87 12.24 -11.68 -13.22
C TRP A 87 13.17 -11.77 -14.44
N GLY A 88 13.48 -10.62 -15.05
CA GLY A 88 14.45 -10.54 -16.12
C GLY A 88 15.88 -10.77 -15.63
N ASP A 89 16.84 -10.62 -16.53
CA ASP A 89 18.27 -10.74 -16.22
C ASP A 89 18.78 -9.58 -15.34
N GLU A 90 18.08 -8.47 -15.31
CA GLU A 90 18.40 -7.33 -14.45
C GLU A 90 17.99 -7.59 -13.01
N GLN A 91 18.89 -7.26 -12.10
CA GLN A 91 18.61 -7.34 -10.66
C GLN A 91 17.74 -6.14 -10.22
N TRP A 92 16.46 -6.18 -10.53
CA TRP A 92 15.55 -5.16 -10.06
C TRP A 92 15.41 -5.19 -8.53
N THR A 93 15.61 -4.04 -7.88
CA THR A 93 15.59 -3.89 -6.41
C THR A 93 14.46 -3.02 -5.89
N GLY A 94 13.52 -2.63 -6.75
CA GLY A 94 12.41 -1.74 -6.41
C GLY A 94 12.63 -0.32 -6.97
N TRP A 95 11.69 0.55 -6.67
CA TRP A 95 11.67 1.95 -7.17
C TRP A 95 12.47 2.91 -6.28
N TRP A 96 12.90 2.49 -5.09
CA TRP A 96 13.32 3.38 -4.00
C TRP A 96 14.83 3.51 -3.85
N GLY A 97 15.62 3.07 -4.83
CA GLY A 97 17.08 3.07 -4.74
C GLY A 97 17.61 2.14 -3.65
N ASP A 98 18.82 2.41 -3.17
CA ASP A 98 19.54 1.51 -2.26
C ASP A 98 19.01 1.51 -0.82
N ASN A 99 18.32 2.59 -0.39
CA ASN A 99 17.77 2.74 0.96
C ASN A 99 16.27 3.01 0.93
N PRO A 100 15.43 1.98 0.75
CA PRO A 100 13.98 2.12 0.75
C PRO A 100 13.42 2.63 2.09
N PRO A 101 12.31 3.41 2.09
CA PRO A 101 11.81 4.10 3.27
C PRO A 101 11.04 3.20 4.26
N TYR A 102 11.22 1.88 4.19
CA TYR A 102 10.48 0.93 5.01
C TYR A 102 11.17 0.63 6.34
N HIS A 103 12.46 0.29 6.33
CA HIS A 103 13.27 -0.06 7.50
C HIS A 103 12.71 -1.25 8.31
N TYR A 104 12.07 -2.21 7.62
CA TYR A 104 11.53 -3.46 8.16
C TYR A 104 11.34 -4.48 7.02
N PRO A 105 11.10 -5.78 7.32
CA PRO A 105 10.83 -6.80 6.32
C PRO A 105 9.58 -6.49 5.48
N VAL A 106 9.69 -6.68 4.16
CA VAL A 106 8.63 -6.46 3.18
C VAL A 106 8.39 -7.75 2.38
N PHE A 107 7.16 -8.25 2.39
CA PHE A 107 6.77 -9.47 1.70
C PHE A 107 6.06 -9.14 0.39
N VAL A 108 6.69 -9.48 -0.72
CA VAL A 108 6.22 -9.18 -2.08
C VAL A 108 5.46 -10.39 -2.61
N LEU A 109 4.14 -10.24 -2.80
CA LEU A 109 3.29 -11.24 -3.44
C LEU A 109 3.59 -11.33 -4.94
N THR A 110 3.96 -12.50 -5.41
CA THR A 110 4.36 -12.76 -6.80
C THR A 110 4.06 -14.20 -7.20
N HIS A 111 4.00 -14.49 -8.49
CA HIS A 111 3.94 -15.84 -9.04
C HIS A 111 5.32 -16.40 -9.41
N HIS A 112 6.36 -15.62 -9.27
CA HIS A 112 7.73 -15.97 -9.65
C HIS A 112 8.66 -15.90 -8.44
N SER A 113 9.20 -17.05 -8.03
CA SER A 113 10.14 -17.12 -6.92
C SER A 113 11.42 -16.33 -7.21
N ARG A 114 11.99 -15.78 -6.15
CA ARG A 114 13.27 -15.07 -6.16
C ARG A 114 13.89 -15.15 -4.77
N ASP A 115 15.22 -15.13 -4.71
CA ASP A 115 15.94 -14.99 -3.44
C ASP A 115 15.64 -13.62 -2.81
N PRO A 116 15.65 -13.54 -1.47
CA PRO A 116 15.47 -12.26 -0.78
C PRO A 116 16.48 -11.21 -1.23
N VAL A 117 16.06 -9.96 -1.25
CA VAL A 117 16.90 -8.81 -1.58
C VAL A 117 17.07 -7.95 -0.34
N GLU A 118 18.29 -7.94 0.20
CA GLU A 118 18.67 -7.08 1.32
C GLU A 118 19.05 -5.69 0.81
N MET A 119 18.50 -4.66 1.43
CA MET A 119 18.72 -3.26 1.09
C MET A 119 19.38 -2.53 2.26
N GLU A 120 19.90 -1.34 2.02
CA GLU A 120 20.33 -0.47 3.11
C GLU A 120 19.17 -0.10 4.05
N GLY A 121 19.48 0.30 5.28
CA GLY A 121 18.47 0.76 6.26
C GLY A 121 17.52 -0.32 6.77
N GLU A 122 17.97 -1.59 6.82
CA GLU A 122 17.23 -2.72 7.43
C GLU A 122 16.00 -3.18 6.63
N THR A 123 15.79 -2.72 5.41
CA THR A 123 14.74 -3.26 4.53
C THR A 123 15.21 -4.55 3.87
N THR A 124 14.40 -5.61 3.93
CA THR A 124 14.62 -6.83 3.16
C THR A 124 13.32 -7.19 2.43
N PHE A 125 13.40 -7.38 1.13
CA PHE A 125 12.28 -7.86 0.33
C PHE A 125 12.30 -9.39 0.23
N TYR A 126 11.21 -10.03 0.69
CA TYR A 126 10.96 -11.47 0.59
C TYR A 126 9.89 -11.72 -0.46
N PHE A 127 10.10 -12.69 -1.35
CA PHE A 127 9.18 -12.97 -2.45
C PHE A 127 8.34 -14.20 -2.14
N VAL A 128 7.01 -14.00 -2.01
CA VAL A 128 6.07 -15.04 -1.55
C VAL A 128 5.20 -15.48 -2.72
N THR A 129 5.19 -16.79 -3.00
CA THR A 129 4.45 -17.38 -4.13
C THR A 129 3.24 -18.22 -3.73
N ASP A 130 3.01 -18.40 -2.43
CA ASP A 130 2.02 -19.34 -1.87
C ASP A 130 0.70 -18.64 -1.48
N GLY A 131 0.50 -17.38 -1.91
CA GLY A 131 -0.76 -16.66 -1.72
C GLY A 131 -0.75 -15.68 -0.56
N ILE A 132 -1.90 -15.03 -0.39
CA ILE A 132 -2.06 -13.90 0.53
C ILE A 132 -1.99 -14.29 2.00
N GLU A 133 -2.51 -15.47 2.34
CA GLU A 133 -2.49 -15.99 3.71
C GLU A 133 -1.06 -16.27 4.18
N SER A 134 -0.26 -16.93 3.32
CA SER A 134 1.15 -17.22 3.61
C SER A 134 1.97 -15.93 3.77
N ALA A 135 1.77 -14.94 2.88
CA ALA A 135 2.45 -13.66 2.99
C ALA A 135 2.10 -12.93 4.29
N LEU A 136 0.81 -12.94 4.68
CA LEU A 136 0.36 -12.32 5.93
C LEU A 136 0.92 -13.03 7.17
N GLU A 137 0.93 -14.36 7.18
CA GLU A 137 1.50 -15.14 8.28
C GLU A 137 2.98 -14.84 8.48
N GLN A 138 3.76 -14.85 7.39
CA GLN A 138 5.17 -14.51 7.42
C GLN A 138 5.40 -13.07 7.90
N ALA A 139 4.61 -12.12 7.38
CA ALA A 139 4.68 -10.72 7.78
C ALA A 139 4.32 -10.52 9.26
N LYS A 140 3.25 -11.13 9.77
CA LYS A 140 2.87 -11.09 11.19
C LYS A 140 3.95 -11.70 12.09
N LYS A 141 4.57 -12.80 11.66
CA LYS A 141 5.69 -13.43 12.38
C LYS A 141 6.89 -12.49 12.46
N ALA A 142 7.24 -11.81 11.37
CA ALA A 142 8.34 -10.84 11.33
C ALA A 142 8.02 -9.58 12.14
N ALA A 143 6.78 -9.08 12.08
CA ALA A 143 6.33 -7.91 12.83
C ALA A 143 6.27 -8.12 14.35
N GLY A 144 6.13 -9.37 14.81
CA GLY A 144 6.00 -9.70 16.23
C GLY A 144 4.74 -9.10 16.84
N ALA A 145 4.91 -8.19 17.81
CA ALA A 145 3.77 -7.51 18.46
C ALA A 145 3.26 -6.29 17.67
N LYS A 146 4.00 -5.86 16.65
CA LYS A 146 3.64 -4.69 15.83
C LYS A 146 2.66 -5.08 14.72
N ASP A 147 2.11 -4.07 14.06
CA ASP A 147 1.18 -4.22 12.94
C ASP A 147 1.92 -4.50 11.62
N VAL A 148 1.18 -5.01 10.66
CA VAL A 148 1.61 -5.19 9.28
C VAL A 148 0.95 -4.14 8.40
N MET A 149 1.73 -3.48 7.54
CA MET A 149 1.22 -2.53 6.56
C MET A 149 1.01 -3.24 5.21
N LEU A 150 -0.16 -3.04 4.62
CA LEU A 150 -0.43 -3.37 3.22
C LEU A 150 -0.20 -2.12 2.37
N TRP A 151 0.93 -2.09 1.65
CA TRP A 151 1.33 -0.93 0.83
C TRP A 151 0.65 -0.88 -0.55
N GLY A 152 -0.13 -1.89 -0.91
CA GLY A 152 -0.83 -1.92 -2.19
C GLY A 152 -0.22 -2.95 -3.16
N GLY A 153 -0.53 -3.04 -4.50
CA GLY A 153 -1.52 -2.24 -5.25
C GLY A 153 -2.96 -2.72 -5.09
N GLY A 154 -3.82 -2.15 -5.92
CA GLY A 154 -5.27 -2.36 -5.83
C GLY A 154 -5.70 -3.84 -5.80
N HIS A 155 -5.17 -4.68 -6.67
CA HIS A 155 -5.49 -6.12 -6.71
C HIS A 155 -5.15 -6.87 -5.41
N VAL A 156 -4.05 -6.52 -4.75
CA VAL A 156 -3.68 -7.16 -3.47
C VAL A 156 -4.61 -6.69 -2.37
N ALA A 157 -4.95 -5.41 -2.34
CA ALA A 157 -5.92 -4.87 -1.38
C ALA A 157 -7.30 -5.52 -1.55
N GLN A 158 -7.76 -5.73 -2.80
CA GLN A 158 -9.00 -6.45 -3.10
C GLN A 158 -8.99 -7.88 -2.54
N GLN A 159 -7.91 -8.62 -2.73
CA GLN A 159 -7.79 -10.00 -2.22
C GLN A 159 -7.89 -10.05 -0.70
N TYR A 160 -7.19 -9.18 0.03
CA TYR A 160 -7.26 -9.13 1.49
C TYR A 160 -8.63 -8.66 1.99
N LEU A 161 -9.29 -7.72 1.30
CA LEU A 161 -10.66 -7.30 1.58
C LEU A 161 -11.64 -8.45 1.38
N ALA A 162 -11.59 -9.12 0.23
CA ALA A 162 -12.50 -10.23 -0.11
C ALA A 162 -12.32 -11.43 0.84
N ALA A 163 -11.09 -11.69 1.29
CA ALA A 163 -10.79 -12.76 2.24
C ALA A 163 -11.10 -12.41 3.71
N GLY A 164 -11.52 -11.16 4.01
CA GLY A 164 -11.78 -10.70 5.38
C GLY A 164 -10.54 -10.66 6.27
N LEU A 165 -9.36 -10.50 5.66
CA LEU A 165 -8.06 -10.52 6.35
C LEU A 165 -7.53 -9.11 6.66
N LEU A 166 -8.14 -8.06 6.13
CA LEU A 166 -7.78 -6.67 6.41
C LEU A 166 -8.53 -6.18 7.66
N ASP A 167 -7.82 -5.58 8.61
CA ASP A 167 -8.38 -5.07 9.86
C ASP A 167 -8.76 -3.58 9.79
N GLU A 168 -7.93 -2.77 9.11
CA GLU A 168 -8.14 -1.32 8.97
C GLU A 168 -7.88 -0.87 7.53
N LEU A 169 -8.76 -0.03 7.02
CA LEU A 169 -8.63 0.63 5.71
C LEU A 169 -8.69 2.14 5.90
N GLU A 170 -7.64 2.85 5.49
CA GLU A 170 -7.64 4.30 5.43
C GLU A 170 -7.53 4.75 3.97
N LEU A 171 -8.56 5.42 3.49
CA LEU A 171 -8.64 5.98 2.15
C LEU A 171 -8.27 7.46 2.19
N HIS A 172 -7.34 7.85 1.33
CA HIS A 172 -7.03 9.24 1.06
C HIS A 172 -7.71 9.63 -0.25
N VAL A 173 -8.95 10.14 -0.13
CA VAL A 173 -9.79 10.47 -1.29
C VAL A 173 -9.33 11.80 -1.88
N VAL A 174 -8.73 11.72 -3.05
CA VAL A 174 -8.22 12.89 -3.80
C VAL A 174 -9.29 13.37 -4.77
N PRO A 175 -9.56 14.70 -4.87
CA PRO A 175 -10.61 15.25 -5.72
C PRO A 175 -10.17 15.30 -7.20
N VAL A 176 -9.78 14.14 -7.74
CA VAL A 176 -9.42 13.95 -9.14
C VAL A 176 -10.27 12.84 -9.75
N LEU A 177 -10.48 12.92 -11.05
CA LEU A 177 -11.10 11.87 -11.85
C LEU A 177 -10.04 11.30 -12.80
N LEU A 178 -9.84 9.99 -12.78
CA LEU A 178 -8.92 9.31 -13.67
C LEU A 178 -9.61 8.69 -14.88
N GLY A 179 -10.88 8.31 -14.74
CA GLY A 179 -11.70 7.76 -15.83
C GLY A 179 -11.31 6.34 -16.27
N GLY A 180 -10.21 5.77 -15.72
CA GLY A 180 -9.71 4.44 -16.07
C GLY A 180 -8.54 4.02 -15.18
N GLY A 181 -8.11 2.78 -15.28
CA GLY A 181 -6.98 2.24 -14.53
C GLY A 181 -7.36 1.15 -13.53
N SER A 182 -6.66 1.08 -12.42
CA SER A 182 -6.85 0.08 -11.37
C SER A 182 -7.83 0.58 -10.31
N ARG A 183 -9.02 -0.02 -10.23
CA ARG A 183 -10.02 0.30 -9.20
C ARG A 183 -9.72 -0.45 -7.91
N LEU A 184 -10.05 0.17 -6.77
CA LEU A 184 -9.80 -0.44 -5.46
C LEU A 184 -10.88 -1.45 -5.08
N LEU A 185 -12.15 -1.15 -5.35
CA LEU A 185 -13.30 -1.87 -4.81
C LEU A 185 -13.99 -2.80 -5.83
N ASP A 186 -13.28 -3.14 -6.91
CA ASP A 186 -13.70 -4.17 -7.86
C ASP A 186 -13.30 -5.57 -7.35
N ASN A 187 -13.87 -6.61 -7.97
CA ASN A 187 -13.50 -8.02 -7.76
C ASN A 187 -13.65 -8.53 -6.31
N LEU A 188 -14.53 -7.91 -5.52
CA LEU A 188 -14.82 -8.37 -4.15
C LEU A 188 -15.75 -9.58 -4.13
N GLY A 189 -16.35 -9.95 -5.27
CA GLY A 189 -17.30 -11.06 -5.38
C GLY A 189 -18.51 -10.89 -4.45
N ASP A 190 -18.89 -11.96 -3.79
CA ASP A 190 -19.99 -11.98 -2.82
C ASP A 190 -19.53 -11.70 -1.37
N ALA A 191 -18.31 -11.14 -1.20
CA ALA A 191 -17.78 -10.84 0.14
C ALA A 191 -18.63 -9.79 0.84
N ASP A 192 -19.14 -10.12 2.04
CA ASP A 192 -19.86 -9.18 2.94
C ASP A 192 -18.84 -8.32 3.69
N VAL A 193 -18.27 -7.33 3.02
CA VAL A 193 -17.31 -6.40 3.61
C VAL A 193 -18.06 -5.31 4.36
N ARG A 194 -18.07 -5.37 5.69
CA ARG A 194 -18.72 -4.37 6.54
C ARG A 194 -17.70 -3.42 7.14
N LEU A 195 -17.98 -2.12 6.99
CA LEU A 195 -17.11 -1.04 7.41
C LEU A 195 -17.74 -0.23 8.54
N GLU A 196 -16.99 -0.02 9.61
CA GLU A 196 -17.30 0.96 10.64
C GLU A 196 -16.41 2.20 10.43
N GLN A 197 -17.02 3.36 10.23
CA GLN A 197 -16.26 4.60 10.09
C GLN A 197 -15.66 5.00 11.44
N VAL A 198 -14.34 5.11 11.48
CA VAL A 198 -13.58 5.52 12.67
C VAL A 198 -13.30 7.03 12.64
N ARG A 199 -12.97 7.55 11.44
CA ARG A 199 -12.55 8.94 11.29
C ARG A 199 -12.87 9.45 9.88
N ALA A 200 -13.21 10.74 9.78
CA ALA A 200 -13.22 11.51 8.55
C ALA A 200 -12.55 12.85 8.82
N VAL A 201 -11.55 13.21 8.02
CA VAL A 201 -10.77 14.44 8.18
C VAL A 201 -10.60 15.11 6.83
N GLU A 202 -11.04 16.36 6.74
CA GLU A 202 -10.78 17.22 5.59
C GLU A 202 -9.39 17.87 5.73
N ALA A 203 -8.65 17.87 4.62
CA ALA A 203 -7.36 18.54 4.53
C ALA A 203 -7.16 19.10 3.12
N PRO A 204 -6.20 20.02 2.91
CA PRO A 204 -5.94 20.57 1.58
C PRO A 204 -5.67 19.48 0.54
N GLY A 205 -6.51 19.44 -0.50
CA GLY A 205 -6.37 18.52 -1.63
C GLY A 205 -6.75 17.07 -1.36
N VAL A 206 -7.25 16.71 -0.17
CA VAL A 206 -7.57 15.34 0.18
C VAL A 206 -8.60 15.26 1.32
N THR A 207 -9.40 14.18 1.33
CA THR A 207 -10.21 13.79 2.49
C THR A 207 -9.75 12.42 2.97
N HIS A 208 -9.38 12.32 4.24
CA HIS A 208 -8.95 11.07 4.86
C HIS A 208 -10.14 10.38 5.53
N LEU A 209 -10.40 9.13 5.14
CA LEU A 209 -11.49 8.30 5.65
C LEU A 209 -10.90 7.01 6.23
N LYS A 210 -10.98 6.85 7.54
CA LYS A 210 -10.51 5.63 8.22
C LYS A 210 -11.67 4.75 8.61
N TYR A 211 -11.57 3.48 8.25
CA TYR A 211 -12.55 2.44 8.55
C TYR A 211 -11.89 1.28 9.30
N ARG A 212 -12.65 0.71 10.23
CA ARG A 212 -12.42 -0.63 10.76
C ARG A 212 -13.26 -1.61 9.93
N ILE A 213 -12.66 -2.74 9.58
CA ILE A 213 -13.38 -3.82 8.90
C ILE A 213 -13.95 -4.72 9.97
N LEU A 214 -15.25 -4.91 9.92
CA LEU A 214 -15.97 -5.76 10.86
C LEU A 214 -15.96 -7.22 10.38
N PRO A 215 -15.87 -8.20 11.29
CA PRO A 215 -16.02 -9.59 10.91
C PRO A 215 -17.32 -9.82 10.12
N GLY A 216 -17.29 -10.65 9.10
CA GLY A 216 -18.48 -11.10 8.40
C GLY A 216 -19.49 -11.67 9.38
N ALA A 217 -20.80 -11.68 9.05
CA ALA A 217 -21.77 -12.38 9.86
C ALA A 217 -21.38 -13.87 9.92
N PRO A 218 -21.45 -14.53 11.10
CA PRO A 218 -21.28 -15.96 11.14
C PRO A 218 -22.34 -16.60 10.22
N SER A 219 -21.88 -17.43 9.28
CA SER A 219 -22.71 -18.22 8.37
C SER A 219 -23.54 -19.24 9.11
#